data_34d9c90896618c7d62c073ce64b18a20
#
_entry.id   34d9c90896618c7d62c073ce64b18a20
#
_cell.length_a   1.000
_cell.length_b   1.000
_cell.length_c   1.000
_cell.angle_alpha   90.00
_cell.angle_beta   90.00
_cell.angle_gamma   90.00
#
_symmetry.space_group_name_H-M   'P 1'
#
loop_
_entity.id
_entity.type
_entity.pdbx_description
1 polymer ?
#
loop_
_entity_poly.entity_id
_entity_poly.type
_entity_poly.pdbx_seq_one_letter_code
_entity_poly.pdbx_strand_id
1 'polypeptide(L)'
;MATKGTVSGVIANMVTLAVDGPVAQNEICYILTGGDRLMAEVIKVVGSNVYVQVFESTRGLKVGAEAEFTGHMLEVTLGPGMLSKNYDGLQNDLDKMDGVFLKRGQYTYPLDKESKWHFEPLVKVGDEVGPSAWLGQVEENHQTLKIMVPFQLQATYKVKSIVAAGEY
;
A
#
# COMPACT_ATOMS: atom_id res chain seq x y z
N MET A 1 -15.27 -3.86 8.38
CA MET A 1 -14.87 -5.22 7.94
C MET A 1 -14.49 -5.11 6.49
N ALA A 2 -13.41 -5.77 6.06
CA ALA A 2 -13.04 -5.79 4.64
C ALA A 2 -14.10 -6.58 3.84
N THR A 3 -14.54 -6.02 2.71
CA THR A 3 -15.46 -6.71 1.79
C THR A 3 -14.76 -7.93 1.20
N LYS A 4 -15.48 -9.03 1.07
CA LYS A 4 -15.00 -10.24 0.42
C LYS A 4 -15.74 -10.48 -0.88
N GLY A 5 -15.11 -11.19 -1.79
CA GLY A 5 -15.68 -11.56 -3.06
C GLY A 5 -15.22 -12.94 -3.51
N THR A 6 -15.89 -13.46 -4.53
CA THR A 6 -15.57 -14.75 -5.14
C THR A 6 -15.49 -14.59 -6.65
N VAL A 7 -14.44 -15.14 -7.26
CA VAL A 7 -14.25 -15.12 -8.72
C VAL A 7 -15.42 -15.85 -9.39
N SER A 8 -16.16 -15.15 -10.24
CA SER A 8 -17.27 -15.68 -11.04
C SER A 8 -16.92 -15.83 -12.54
N GLY A 9 -15.88 -15.13 -13.01
CA GLY A 9 -15.42 -15.22 -14.40
C GLY A 9 -14.03 -14.66 -14.59
N VAL A 10 -13.31 -15.16 -15.60
CA VAL A 10 -11.96 -14.71 -15.95
C VAL A 10 -11.87 -14.56 -17.46
N ILE A 11 -11.47 -13.38 -17.94
CA ILE A 11 -11.25 -13.08 -19.36
C ILE A 11 -9.92 -12.32 -19.48
N ALA A 12 -8.86 -13.00 -19.91
CA ALA A 12 -7.50 -12.46 -19.92
C ALA A 12 -7.11 -11.93 -18.53
N ASN A 13 -6.76 -10.67 -18.39
CA ASN A 13 -6.45 -10.03 -17.09
C ASN A 13 -7.68 -9.39 -16.41
N MET A 14 -8.85 -9.48 -17.02
CA MET A 14 -10.10 -9.01 -16.43
C MET A 14 -10.78 -10.14 -15.67
N VAL A 15 -11.08 -9.91 -14.41
CA VAL A 15 -11.76 -10.88 -13.54
C VAL A 15 -13.07 -10.28 -13.05
N THR A 16 -14.12 -11.10 -13.07
CA THR A 16 -15.41 -10.74 -12.49
C THR A 16 -15.51 -11.37 -11.11
N LEU A 17 -15.83 -10.56 -10.11
CA LEU A 17 -16.05 -10.98 -8.73
C LEU A 17 -17.51 -10.80 -8.35
N ALA A 18 -18.10 -11.79 -7.71
CA ALA A 18 -19.35 -11.63 -6.98
C ALA A 18 -19.01 -11.19 -5.55
N VAL A 19 -19.61 -10.08 -5.09
CA VAL A 19 -19.30 -9.49 -3.78
C VAL A 19 -20.54 -9.37 -2.91
N ASP A 20 -20.37 -9.41 -1.61
CA ASP A 20 -21.43 -9.33 -0.60
C ASP A 20 -21.44 -8.02 0.22
N GLY A 21 -20.59 -7.05 -0.15
CA GLY A 21 -20.45 -5.78 0.55
C GLY A 21 -20.16 -4.60 -0.38
N PRO A 22 -20.00 -3.40 0.18
CA PRO A 22 -19.67 -2.22 -0.60
C PRO A 22 -18.25 -2.29 -1.16
N VAL A 23 -18.11 -1.90 -2.42
CA VAL A 23 -16.83 -1.79 -3.13
C VAL A 23 -16.83 -0.50 -3.92
N ALA A 24 -15.73 0.23 -3.88
CA ALA A 24 -15.53 1.45 -4.66
C ALA A 24 -14.76 1.21 -5.95
N GLN A 25 -14.98 2.07 -6.95
CA GLN A 25 -14.15 2.09 -8.15
C GLN A 25 -12.71 2.52 -7.77
N ASN A 26 -11.72 1.96 -8.45
CA ASN A 26 -10.28 2.11 -8.21
C ASN A 26 -9.79 1.52 -6.87
N GLU A 27 -10.65 0.84 -6.13
CA GLU A 27 -10.23 0.11 -4.93
C GLU A 27 -9.33 -1.06 -5.30
N ILE A 28 -8.33 -1.31 -4.46
CA ILE A 28 -7.44 -2.46 -4.61
C ILE A 28 -8.04 -3.70 -3.93
N CYS A 29 -7.92 -4.83 -4.60
CA CYS A 29 -8.23 -6.13 -4.00
C CYS A 29 -7.12 -7.15 -4.30
N TYR A 30 -7.12 -8.22 -3.51
CA TYR A 30 -6.21 -9.36 -3.71
C TYR A 30 -7.02 -10.61 -3.98
N ILE A 31 -6.72 -11.29 -5.08
CA ILE A 31 -7.32 -12.59 -5.42
C ILE A 31 -6.38 -13.70 -4.94
N LEU A 32 -6.92 -14.62 -4.13
CA LEU A 32 -6.15 -15.70 -3.52
C LEU A 32 -6.20 -16.95 -4.41
N THR A 33 -5.06 -17.43 -4.85
CA THR A 33 -5.00 -18.60 -5.74
C THR A 33 -3.69 -19.37 -5.59
N GLY A 34 -3.77 -20.66 -5.29
CA GLY A 34 -2.61 -21.57 -5.27
C GLY A 34 -1.48 -21.18 -4.31
N GLY A 35 -1.78 -20.39 -3.28
CA GLY A 35 -0.79 -19.83 -2.35
C GLY A 35 -0.29 -18.44 -2.72
N ASP A 36 -0.62 -17.94 -3.92
CA ASP A 36 -0.30 -16.59 -4.38
C ASP A 36 -1.43 -15.60 -4.03
N ARG A 37 -1.06 -14.33 -3.87
CA ARG A 37 -1.98 -13.20 -3.79
C ARG A 37 -1.77 -12.35 -5.04
N LEU A 38 -2.81 -12.23 -5.88
CA LEU A 38 -2.74 -11.42 -7.09
C LEU A 38 -3.41 -10.07 -6.83
N MET A 39 -2.66 -9.00 -6.99
CA MET A 39 -3.19 -7.65 -6.85
C MET A 39 -4.03 -7.28 -8.07
N ALA A 40 -5.19 -6.66 -7.81
CA ALA A 40 -6.09 -6.19 -8.84
C ALA A 40 -6.74 -4.87 -8.43
N GLU A 41 -7.14 -4.09 -9.44
CA GLU A 41 -7.83 -2.82 -9.28
C GLU A 41 -9.27 -2.94 -9.80
N VAL A 42 -10.20 -2.34 -9.06
CA VAL A 42 -11.62 -2.28 -9.45
C VAL A 42 -11.81 -1.28 -10.60
N ILE A 43 -12.19 -1.80 -11.76
CA ILE A 43 -12.46 -0.98 -12.95
C ILE A 43 -13.93 -0.57 -13.02
N LYS A 44 -14.84 -1.47 -12.62
CA LYS A 44 -16.29 -1.22 -12.72
C LYS A 44 -17.07 -2.01 -11.69
N VAL A 45 -18.10 -1.39 -11.14
CA VAL A 45 -19.06 -2.04 -10.22
C VAL A 45 -20.45 -2.01 -10.87
N VAL A 46 -21.12 -3.17 -10.92
CA VAL A 46 -22.49 -3.31 -11.45
C VAL A 46 -23.29 -4.23 -10.51
N GLY A 47 -24.08 -3.64 -9.63
CA GLY A 47 -24.78 -4.40 -8.58
C GLY A 47 -23.80 -5.15 -7.69
N SER A 48 -23.97 -6.46 -7.55
CA SER A 48 -23.05 -7.33 -6.82
C SER A 48 -21.88 -7.86 -7.64
N ASN A 49 -21.78 -7.47 -8.93
CA ASN A 49 -20.68 -7.87 -9.79
C ASN A 49 -19.64 -6.75 -9.87
N VAL A 50 -18.40 -7.08 -9.55
CA VAL A 50 -17.26 -6.18 -9.61
C VAL A 50 -16.28 -6.69 -10.66
N TYR A 51 -15.90 -5.82 -11.59
CA TYR A 51 -14.94 -6.11 -12.63
C TYR A 51 -13.59 -5.53 -12.21
N VAL A 52 -12.60 -6.39 -12.08
CA VAL A 52 -11.25 -6.00 -11.66
C VAL A 52 -10.22 -6.33 -12.72
N GLN A 53 -9.21 -5.50 -12.84
CA GLN A 53 -8.05 -5.77 -13.68
C GLN A 53 -6.92 -6.27 -12.79
N VAL A 54 -6.46 -7.50 -13.05
CA VAL A 54 -5.30 -8.08 -12.37
C VAL A 54 -4.02 -7.55 -13.01
N PHE A 55 -3.07 -7.08 -12.20
CA PHE A 55 -1.80 -6.54 -12.70
C PHE A 55 -0.85 -7.62 -13.20
N GLU A 56 -1.02 -8.84 -12.74
CA GLU A 56 -0.18 -9.98 -13.04
C GLU A 56 -0.90 -11.01 -13.94
N SER A 57 -0.20 -12.10 -14.24
CA SER A 57 -0.78 -13.19 -15.02
C SER A 57 -1.90 -13.90 -14.25
N THR A 58 -3.07 -13.98 -14.85
CA THR A 58 -4.24 -14.73 -14.35
C THR A 58 -4.18 -16.22 -14.67
N ARG A 59 -3.08 -16.72 -15.24
CA ARG A 59 -2.95 -18.12 -15.65
C ARG A 59 -3.17 -19.05 -14.46
N GLY A 60 -4.10 -20.02 -14.60
CA GLY A 60 -4.45 -20.94 -13.53
C GLY A 60 -5.40 -20.41 -12.46
N LEU A 61 -5.83 -19.16 -12.56
CA LEU A 61 -6.90 -18.63 -11.72
C LEU A 61 -8.23 -19.35 -12.05
N LYS A 62 -8.92 -19.82 -11.01
CA LYS A 62 -10.17 -20.57 -11.14
C LYS A 62 -11.36 -19.76 -10.65
N VAL A 63 -12.51 -20.01 -11.25
CA VAL A 63 -13.81 -19.60 -10.69
C VAL A 63 -13.97 -20.22 -9.30
N GLY A 64 -14.49 -19.46 -8.34
CA GLY A 64 -14.58 -19.86 -6.94
C GLY A 64 -13.41 -19.43 -6.07
N ALA A 65 -12.33 -18.86 -6.64
CA ALA A 65 -11.23 -18.29 -5.85
C ALA A 65 -11.73 -17.08 -5.02
N GLU A 66 -11.21 -16.93 -3.81
CA GLU A 66 -11.58 -15.84 -2.91
C GLU A 66 -10.86 -14.54 -3.30
N ALA A 67 -11.52 -13.41 -3.05
CA ALA A 67 -10.94 -12.08 -3.16
C ALA A 67 -11.19 -11.27 -1.90
N GLU A 68 -10.19 -10.47 -1.50
CA GLU A 68 -10.23 -9.60 -0.33
C GLU A 68 -10.02 -8.15 -0.78
N PHE A 69 -10.97 -7.28 -0.47
CA PHE A 69 -10.90 -5.85 -0.80
C PHE A 69 -10.23 -5.08 0.34
N THR A 70 -9.42 -4.09 -0.03
CA THR A 70 -8.61 -3.34 0.94
C THR A 70 -9.35 -2.14 1.56
N GLY A 71 -10.40 -1.64 0.91
CA GLY A 71 -11.12 -0.42 1.29
C GLY A 71 -10.41 0.87 0.86
N HIS A 72 -9.31 0.79 0.12
CA HIS A 72 -8.55 1.96 -0.37
C HIS A 72 -8.01 1.73 -1.78
N MET A 73 -7.68 2.82 -2.47
CA MET A 73 -7.03 2.81 -3.78
C MET A 73 -5.56 2.39 -3.64
N LEU A 74 -4.86 2.30 -4.78
CA LEU A 74 -3.42 2.07 -4.78
C LEU A 74 -2.71 3.22 -4.03
N GLU A 75 -1.93 2.85 -3.04
CA GLU A 75 -1.19 3.78 -2.19
C GLU A 75 0.31 3.50 -2.29
N VAL A 76 1.10 4.55 -2.15
CA VAL A 76 2.55 4.46 -2.01
C VAL A 76 2.97 4.75 -0.57
N THR A 77 3.90 3.96 -0.07
CA THR A 77 4.47 4.18 1.27
C THR A 77 5.64 5.14 1.15
N LEU A 78 5.52 6.30 1.77
CA LEU A 78 6.59 7.31 1.78
C LEU A 78 7.31 7.29 3.13
N GLY A 79 8.64 7.36 3.09
CA GLY A 79 9.47 7.38 4.28
C GLY A 79 10.95 7.41 3.98
N PRO A 80 11.79 7.46 5.00
CA PRO A 80 13.25 7.36 4.84
C PRO A 80 13.64 6.02 4.20
N GLY A 81 14.67 6.02 3.37
CA GLY A 81 15.16 4.82 2.68
C GLY A 81 14.64 4.65 1.27
N MET A 82 13.91 5.64 0.74
CA MET A 82 13.44 5.62 -0.65
C MET A 82 14.46 6.18 -1.64
N LEU A 83 15.29 7.11 -1.21
CA LEU A 83 16.28 7.73 -2.10
C LEU A 83 17.29 6.70 -2.60
N SER A 84 17.68 6.83 -3.87
CA SER A 84 18.63 5.93 -4.54
C SER A 84 18.13 4.48 -4.69
N LYS A 85 16.82 4.27 -4.66
CA LYS A 85 16.14 2.99 -4.93
C LYS A 85 15.41 3.01 -6.26
N ASN A 86 15.25 1.83 -6.85
CA ASN A 86 14.50 1.63 -8.07
C ASN A 86 13.22 0.85 -7.76
N TYR A 87 12.07 1.41 -8.12
CA TYR A 87 10.76 0.80 -7.87
C TYR A 87 10.02 0.54 -9.17
N ASP A 88 9.19 -0.51 -9.18
CA ASP A 88 8.17 -0.68 -10.21
C ASP A 88 6.92 0.18 -9.94
N GLY A 89 5.90 0.07 -10.81
CA GLY A 89 4.65 0.83 -10.66
C GLY A 89 3.78 0.42 -9.46
N LEU A 90 4.09 -0.67 -8.77
CA LEU A 90 3.45 -1.14 -7.55
C LEU A 90 4.32 -0.92 -6.31
N GLN A 91 5.39 -0.15 -6.45
CA GLN A 91 6.37 0.16 -5.41
C GLN A 91 7.12 -1.08 -4.88
N ASN A 92 7.35 -2.09 -5.72
CA ASN A 92 8.28 -3.15 -5.39
C ASN A 92 9.71 -2.66 -5.57
N ASP A 93 10.57 -2.87 -4.56
CA ASP A 93 12.01 -2.59 -4.63
C ASP A 93 12.67 -3.59 -5.59
N LEU A 94 13.05 -3.12 -6.78
CA LEU A 94 13.61 -3.97 -7.84
C LEU A 94 14.97 -4.55 -7.47
N ASP A 95 15.72 -3.88 -6.60
CA ASP A 95 17.01 -4.38 -6.13
C ASP A 95 16.87 -5.59 -5.20
N LYS A 96 15.68 -5.79 -4.64
CA LYS A 96 15.34 -6.94 -3.77
C LYS A 96 14.62 -8.08 -4.51
N MET A 97 14.35 -7.90 -5.81
CA MET A 97 13.66 -8.91 -6.61
C MET A 97 14.65 -9.85 -7.28
N ASP A 98 14.42 -11.16 -7.14
CA ASP A 98 15.24 -12.17 -7.78
C ASP A 98 14.87 -12.35 -9.26
N GLY A 99 15.88 -12.29 -10.13
CA GLY A 99 15.77 -12.64 -11.54
C GLY A 99 15.55 -11.47 -12.48
N VAL A 100 15.57 -11.75 -13.78
CA VAL A 100 15.41 -10.76 -14.87
C VAL A 100 13.94 -10.43 -15.13
N PHE A 101 13.02 -11.32 -14.75
CA PHE A 101 11.58 -11.16 -14.94
C PHE A 101 10.86 -11.20 -13.60
N LEU A 102 9.87 -10.33 -13.45
CA LEU A 102 8.99 -10.31 -12.28
C LEU A 102 8.22 -11.63 -12.16
N LYS A 103 8.30 -12.27 -11.02
CA LYS A 103 7.55 -13.50 -10.73
C LYS A 103 6.19 -13.14 -10.18
N ARG A 104 5.19 -13.92 -10.57
CA ARG A 104 3.81 -13.79 -10.08
C ARG A 104 3.75 -13.90 -8.55
N GLY A 105 2.97 -13.02 -7.91
CA GLY A 105 2.78 -13.02 -6.45
C GLY A 105 4.02 -12.57 -5.65
N GLN A 106 5.05 -12.06 -6.32
CA GLN A 106 6.24 -11.55 -5.65
C GLN A 106 6.09 -10.06 -5.37
N TYR A 107 6.00 -9.71 -4.09
CA TYR A 107 5.97 -8.33 -3.60
C TYR A 107 7.12 -8.10 -2.64
N THR A 108 7.69 -6.91 -2.69
CA THR A 108 8.72 -6.48 -1.74
C THR A 108 8.19 -5.35 -0.86
N TYR A 109 8.74 -5.23 0.34
CA TYR A 109 8.48 -4.05 1.15
C TYR A 109 9.22 -2.86 0.56
N PRO A 110 8.54 -1.72 0.32
CA PRO A 110 9.17 -0.56 -0.29
C PRO A 110 10.21 0.10 0.62
N LEU A 111 10.03 0.03 1.94
CA LEU A 111 10.97 0.57 2.92
C LEU A 111 11.70 -0.56 3.64
N ASP A 112 12.96 -0.32 3.95
CA ASP A 112 13.75 -1.22 4.80
C ASP A 112 13.42 -0.95 6.27
N LYS A 113 12.80 -1.94 6.92
CA LYS A 113 12.41 -1.87 8.34
C LYS A 113 13.57 -2.10 9.31
N GLU A 114 14.69 -2.64 8.81
CA GLU A 114 15.89 -2.90 9.60
C GLU A 114 16.82 -1.68 9.64
N SER A 115 16.69 -0.78 8.67
CA SER A 115 17.47 0.46 8.61
C SER A 115 17.05 1.41 9.71
N LYS A 116 18.03 1.99 10.38
CA LYS A 116 17.83 2.99 11.42
C LYS A 116 18.16 4.37 10.91
N TRP A 117 17.42 5.36 11.39
CA TRP A 117 17.53 6.73 10.97
C TRP A 117 17.66 7.65 12.18
N HIS A 118 18.57 8.64 12.07
CA HIS A 118 18.67 9.67 13.11
C HIS A 118 17.47 10.60 13.03
N PHE A 119 16.58 10.46 14.00
CA PHE A 119 15.36 11.28 14.11
C PHE A 119 15.59 12.48 15.03
N GLU A 120 15.16 13.65 14.58
CA GLU A 120 15.12 14.89 15.38
C GLU A 120 13.67 15.37 15.51
N PRO A 121 13.10 15.46 16.73
CA PRO A 121 11.76 15.96 16.92
C PRO A 121 11.70 17.49 16.71
N LEU A 122 10.64 17.96 16.04
CA LEU A 122 10.36 19.38 15.82
C LEU A 122 9.20 19.89 16.69
N VAL A 123 8.51 19.00 17.40
CA VAL A 123 7.40 19.31 18.31
C VAL A 123 7.65 18.71 19.67
N LYS A 124 6.88 19.15 20.67
CA LYS A 124 6.93 18.67 22.05
C LYS A 124 5.60 18.04 22.47
N VAL A 125 5.62 17.26 23.54
CA VAL A 125 4.40 16.74 24.17
C VAL A 125 3.52 17.91 24.59
N GLY A 126 2.26 17.87 24.18
CA GLY A 126 1.26 18.92 24.43
C GLY A 126 1.06 19.92 23.30
N ASP A 127 1.94 19.95 22.29
CA ASP A 127 1.76 20.81 21.11
C ASP A 127 0.53 20.38 20.31
N GLU A 128 -0.13 21.37 19.68
CA GLU A 128 -1.23 21.14 18.77
C GLU A 128 -0.72 21.05 17.32
N VAL A 129 -1.14 20.01 16.62
CA VAL A 129 -0.71 19.72 15.25
C VAL A 129 -1.92 19.42 14.36
N GLY A 130 -1.92 19.93 13.16
CA GLY A 130 -2.94 19.69 12.14
C GLY A 130 -2.37 18.90 10.95
N PRO A 131 -3.17 18.74 9.87
CA PRO A 131 -2.70 18.11 8.63
C PRO A 131 -1.41 18.78 8.12
N SER A 132 -0.48 18.01 7.63
CA SER A 132 0.84 18.43 7.13
C SER A 132 1.80 19.08 8.14
N ALA A 133 1.42 19.23 9.42
CA ALA A 133 2.34 19.73 10.44
C ALA A 133 3.57 18.83 10.58
N TRP A 134 4.74 19.42 10.67
CA TRP A 134 6.00 18.68 10.80
C TRP A 134 6.18 18.22 12.26
N LEU A 135 6.34 16.90 12.44
CA LEU A 135 6.54 16.27 13.73
C LEU A 135 8.02 16.11 14.06
N GLY A 136 8.83 15.90 13.05
CA GLY A 136 10.26 15.70 13.16
C GLY A 136 10.94 15.65 11.80
N GLN A 137 12.20 15.31 11.81
CA GLN A 137 13.00 15.19 10.60
C GLN A 137 14.03 14.06 10.73
N VAL A 138 14.43 13.54 9.58
CA VAL A 138 15.57 12.62 9.43
C VAL A 138 16.45 13.08 8.28
N GLU A 139 17.73 12.77 8.32
CA GLU A 139 18.63 12.99 7.19
C GLU A 139 18.77 11.72 6.37
N GLU A 140 18.59 11.84 5.06
CA GLU A 140 18.80 10.78 4.08
C GLU A 140 19.62 11.33 2.92
N ASN A 141 20.81 10.76 2.64
CA ASN A 141 21.68 11.16 1.54
C ASN A 141 21.92 12.69 1.47
N HIS A 142 22.24 13.31 2.61
CA HIS A 142 22.42 14.77 2.76
C HIS A 142 21.17 15.61 2.45
N GLN A 143 20.01 15.01 2.49
CA GLN A 143 18.74 15.71 2.37
C GLN A 143 17.90 15.51 3.63
N THR A 144 17.27 16.58 4.07
CA THR A 144 16.37 16.52 5.23
C THR A 144 14.97 16.10 4.79
N LEU A 145 14.54 14.93 5.22
CA LEU A 145 13.17 14.44 5.07
C LEU A 145 12.34 14.86 6.28
N LYS A 146 11.21 15.53 6.04
CA LYS A 146 10.27 15.91 7.09
C LYS A 146 9.25 14.81 7.33
N ILE A 147 9.10 14.43 8.60
CA ILE A 147 8.05 13.52 9.06
C ILE A 147 6.85 14.38 9.46
N MET A 148 5.70 14.15 8.84
CA MET A 148 4.54 15.01 9.00
C MET A 148 3.27 14.25 9.37
N VAL A 149 2.28 14.97 9.87
CA VAL A 149 0.92 14.48 10.07
C VAL A 149 0.31 14.17 8.70
N PRO A 150 -0.25 12.98 8.46
CA PRO A 150 -0.91 12.63 7.20
C PRO A 150 -2.01 13.62 6.82
N PHE A 151 -2.13 13.92 5.52
CA PHE A 151 -3.14 14.86 5.00
C PHE A 151 -4.58 14.39 5.21
N GLN A 152 -4.81 13.07 5.32
CA GLN A 152 -6.13 12.48 5.57
C GLN A 152 -6.67 12.82 6.97
N LEU A 153 -5.81 13.13 7.91
CA LEU A 153 -6.19 13.50 9.27
C LEU A 153 -6.59 14.97 9.33
N GLN A 154 -7.86 15.28 9.06
CA GLN A 154 -8.39 16.66 8.89
C GLN A 154 -8.60 17.42 10.20
N ALA A 155 -8.46 16.77 11.37
CA ALA A 155 -8.65 17.41 12.67
C ALA A 155 -7.34 17.98 13.23
N THR A 156 -7.46 18.82 14.27
CA THR A 156 -6.33 19.22 15.10
C THR A 156 -6.14 18.17 16.21
N TYR A 157 -4.91 17.75 16.41
CA TYR A 157 -4.52 16.75 17.38
C TYR A 157 -3.51 17.32 18.37
N LYS A 158 -3.45 16.72 19.56
CA LYS A 158 -2.45 17.06 20.57
C LYS A 158 -1.39 15.96 20.63
N VAL A 159 -0.13 16.35 20.60
CA VAL A 159 0.99 15.40 20.70
C VAL A 159 0.95 14.75 22.09
N LYS A 160 0.62 13.46 22.14
CA LYS A 160 0.56 12.67 23.37
C LYS A 160 1.94 12.19 23.80
N SER A 161 2.76 11.76 22.86
CA SER A 161 4.12 11.31 23.07
C SER A 161 4.96 11.53 21.83
N ILE A 162 6.23 11.81 21.98
CA ILE A 162 7.22 11.88 20.93
C ILE A 162 8.54 11.38 21.49
N VAL A 163 9.31 10.66 20.67
CA VAL A 163 10.64 10.17 21.07
C VAL A 163 11.65 11.32 21.05
N ALA A 164 12.71 11.20 21.83
CA ALA A 164 13.81 12.16 21.82
C ALA A 164 14.62 12.04 20.52
N ALA A 165 15.56 12.94 20.28
CA ALA A 165 16.52 12.78 19.19
C ALA A 165 17.34 11.50 19.38
N GLY A 166 17.50 10.71 18.31
CA GLY A 166 18.22 9.43 18.37
C GLY A 166 17.98 8.54 17.16
N GLU A 167 18.59 7.37 17.19
CA GLU A 167 18.51 6.35 16.14
C GLU A 167 17.31 5.41 16.37
N TYR A 168 16.44 5.31 15.35
CA TYR A 168 15.20 4.50 15.42
C TYR A 168 15.00 3.68 14.15
#